data_435cc74de2ec0d5faea0d9a7905e2da6
#
_entry.id   435cc74de2ec0d5faea0d9a7905e2da6
#
_cell.length_a   1.000
_cell.length_b   1.000
_cell.length_c   1.000
_cell.angle_alpha   90.00
_cell.angle_beta   90.00
_cell.angle_gamma   90.00
#
_symmetry.space_group_name_H-M   'P 1'
#
loop_
_entity.id
_entity.type
_entity.pdbx_description
1 polymer ?
#
loop_
_entity_poly.entity_id
_entity_poly.type
_entity_poly.pdbx_seq_one_letter_code
_entity_poly.pdbx_strand_id
1 'polypeptide(L)'
;MKISVHNYAYGIPYNIILLTVGGLIFGIGVKGIALPHGFISGGFSGLCLLVYYWTGLLPPGVLYFILNVPIFLLGWRYVSRRFFGYSLYGMAILTLSIDLIDLQIAVKDPMLAALVGGCLIGCGSGIIFHSLGSAGGNDVIAVLLNQRFNIRIGTFFFLFNIGLFAFSFVRLPVDLVLFSLAMSFVSSQVLEYVLNISNQRKMALIVSEHSNRIAQEILSRL
;
A
#
# COMPACT_ATOMS: atom_id res chain seq x y z
N MET A 1 -16.48 -23.98 21.52
CA MET A 1 -15.58 -24.16 20.36
C MET A 1 -15.11 -22.75 19.95
N LYS A 2 -14.04 -22.24 20.63
CA LYS A 2 -13.44 -20.94 20.28
C LYS A 2 -12.58 -21.16 19.03
N ILE A 3 -13.12 -20.81 17.88
CA ILE A 3 -12.33 -20.76 16.62
C ILE A 3 -11.36 -19.59 16.80
N SER A 4 -10.11 -19.91 17.05
CA SER A 4 -9.05 -18.93 17.22
C SER A 4 -8.81 -18.22 15.89
N VAL A 5 -9.37 -17.05 15.73
CA VAL A 5 -9.15 -16.14 14.57
C VAL A 5 -7.65 -15.87 14.35
N HIS A 6 -6.86 -16.03 15.41
CA HIS A 6 -5.40 -15.84 15.39
C HIS A 6 -4.66 -16.88 14.51
N ASN A 7 -5.17 -18.09 14.35
CA ASN A 7 -4.54 -19.12 13.51
C ASN A 7 -4.77 -18.90 12.00
N TYR A 8 -5.82 -18.21 11.59
CA TYR A 8 -6.11 -17.95 10.17
C TYR A 8 -5.22 -16.86 9.57
N ALA A 9 -4.89 -15.81 10.33
CA ALA A 9 -4.01 -14.73 9.88
C ALA A 9 -2.59 -15.17 9.49
N TYR A 10 -2.14 -16.32 10.01
CA TYR A 10 -0.85 -16.93 9.66
C TYR A 10 -0.97 -18.02 8.56
N GLY A 11 -2.18 -18.27 8.07
CA GLY A 11 -2.44 -19.26 7.02
C GLY A 11 -1.94 -18.79 5.65
N ILE A 12 -1.28 -19.67 4.91
CA ILE A 12 -0.81 -19.39 3.54
C ILE A 12 -1.98 -18.97 2.63
N PRO A 13 -3.13 -19.68 2.58
CA PRO A 13 -4.22 -19.33 1.66
C PRO A 13 -4.82 -17.96 1.96
N TYR A 14 -4.93 -17.58 3.23
CA TYR A 14 -5.46 -16.29 3.63
C TYR A 14 -4.62 -15.12 3.09
N ASN A 15 -3.30 -15.20 3.23
CA ASN A 15 -2.38 -14.18 2.74
C ASN A 15 -2.39 -14.10 1.20
N ILE A 16 -2.46 -15.24 0.52
CA ILE A 16 -2.55 -15.29 -0.95
C ILE A 16 -3.84 -14.61 -1.43
N ILE A 17 -4.99 -14.89 -0.81
CA ILE A 17 -6.27 -14.27 -1.16
C ILE A 17 -6.20 -12.76 -0.97
N LEU A 18 -5.69 -12.27 0.16
CA LEU A 18 -5.57 -10.84 0.42
C LEU A 18 -4.66 -10.15 -0.59
N LEU A 19 -3.52 -10.74 -0.91
CA LEU A 19 -2.59 -10.19 -1.90
C LEU A 19 -3.20 -10.17 -3.31
N THR A 20 -3.95 -11.22 -3.66
CA THR A 20 -4.61 -11.30 -4.98
C THR A 20 -5.75 -10.28 -5.08
N VAL A 21 -6.68 -10.27 -4.13
CA VAL A 21 -7.83 -9.35 -4.15
C VAL A 21 -7.36 -7.90 -4.03
N GLY A 22 -6.45 -7.61 -3.10
CA GLY A 22 -5.89 -6.27 -2.93
C GLY A 22 -5.12 -5.80 -4.17
N GLY A 23 -4.30 -6.68 -4.76
CA GLY A 23 -3.54 -6.39 -5.98
C GLY A 23 -4.43 -6.13 -7.20
N LEU A 24 -5.52 -6.89 -7.36
CA LEU A 24 -6.51 -6.65 -8.44
C LEU A 24 -7.21 -5.31 -8.27
N ILE A 25 -7.71 -4.99 -7.06
CA ILE A 25 -8.38 -3.71 -6.79
C ILE A 25 -7.43 -2.54 -7.02
N PHE A 26 -6.19 -2.65 -6.55
CA PHE A 26 -5.15 -1.65 -6.77
C PHE A 26 -4.86 -1.47 -8.27
N GLY A 27 -4.68 -2.58 -9.00
CA GLY A 27 -4.42 -2.56 -10.44
C GLY A 27 -5.54 -1.90 -11.24
N ILE A 28 -6.82 -2.16 -10.88
CA ILE A 28 -7.98 -1.47 -11.46
C ILE A 28 -7.90 0.04 -11.20
N GLY A 29 -7.54 0.46 -10.00
CA GLY A 29 -7.36 1.87 -9.67
C GLY A 29 -6.27 2.54 -10.52
N VAL A 30 -5.13 1.88 -10.72
CA VAL A 30 -4.02 2.40 -11.52
C VAL A 30 -4.35 2.36 -13.00
N LYS A 31 -4.68 1.19 -13.55
CA LYS A 31 -4.90 0.99 -14.99
C LYS A 31 -6.21 1.60 -15.47
N GLY A 32 -7.28 1.43 -14.67
CA GLY A 32 -8.62 1.86 -15.06
C GLY A 32 -8.87 3.37 -14.88
N ILE A 33 -8.15 4.02 -13.97
CA ILE A 33 -8.40 5.43 -13.65
C ILE A 33 -7.14 6.29 -13.72
N ALA A 34 -6.08 5.96 -12.97
CA ALA A 34 -4.92 6.84 -12.89
C ALA A 34 -4.22 6.99 -14.25
N LEU A 35 -3.98 5.89 -14.95
CA LEU A 35 -3.28 5.88 -16.23
C LEU A 35 -4.03 6.64 -17.33
N PRO A 36 -5.35 6.45 -17.56
CA PRO A 36 -6.09 7.17 -18.60
C PRO A 36 -6.16 8.68 -18.37
N HIS A 37 -6.12 9.13 -17.10
CA HIS A 37 -6.16 10.55 -16.74
C HIS A 37 -4.77 11.18 -16.63
N GLY A 38 -3.69 10.41 -16.81
CA GLY A 38 -2.32 10.90 -16.63
C GLY A 38 -1.94 11.16 -15.18
N PHE A 39 -2.71 10.62 -14.20
CA PHE A 39 -2.45 10.84 -12.79
C PHE A 39 -1.28 9.99 -12.31
N ILE A 40 -0.57 10.48 -11.30
CA ILE A 40 0.49 9.77 -10.61
C ILE A 40 -0.07 9.28 -9.28
N SER A 41 -0.07 7.97 -9.06
CA SER A 41 -0.34 7.42 -7.74
C SER A 41 0.82 7.75 -6.78
N GLY A 42 0.54 7.78 -5.48
CA GLY A 42 1.62 7.90 -4.49
C GLY A 42 2.51 6.65 -4.45
N GLY A 43 3.66 6.78 -3.82
CA GLY A 43 4.57 5.66 -3.60
C GLY A 43 5.31 5.18 -4.86
N PHE A 44 5.75 3.93 -4.83
CA PHE A 44 6.60 3.37 -5.87
C PHE A 44 5.87 3.15 -7.21
N SER A 45 4.58 2.85 -7.16
CA SER A 45 3.73 2.79 -8.36
C SER A 45 3.65 4.14 -9.06
N GLY A 46 3.60 5.24 -8.28
CA GLY A 46 3.66 6.60 -8.80
C GLY A 46 4.99 6.90 -9.49
N LEU A 47 6.11 6.45 -8.93
CA LEU A 47 7.41 6.56 -9.58
C LEU A 47 7.43 5.83 -10.93
N CYS A 48 6.85 4.64 -11.01
CA CYS A 48 6.77 3.87 -12.25
C CYS A 48 5.91 4.59 -13.30
N LEU A 49 4.76 5.16 -12.90
CA LEU A 49 3.92 5.97 -13.78
C LEU A 49 4.67 7.21 -14.27
N LEU A 50 5.39 7.90 -13.38
CA LEU A 50 6.19 9.07 -13.75
C LEU A 50 7.27 8.70 -14.79
N VAL A 51 8.00 7.61 -14.57
CA VAL A 51 8.98 7.10 -15.55
C VAL A 51 8.31 6.72 -16.87
N TYR A 52 7.13 6.10 -16.80
CA TYR A 52 6.35 5.78 -18.00
C TYR A 52 5.95 7.03 -18.78
N TYR A 53 5.43 8.07 -18.12
CA TYR A 53 5.05 9.32 -18.79
C TYR A 53 6.23 10.08 -19.40
N TRP A 54 7.42 9.86 -18.87
CA TRP A 54 8.63 10.51 -19.40
C TRP A 54 9.27 9.74 -20.55
N THR A 55 9.27 8.42 -20.49
CA THR A 55 10.01 7.59 -21.44
C THR A 55 9.12 6.95 -22.50
N GLY A 56 7.90 6.54 -22.13
CA GLY A 56 7.00 5.80 -23.02
C GLY A 56 7.53 4.43 -23.48
N LEU A 57 8.67 3.98 -22.91
CA LEU A 57 9.41 2.83 -23.42
C LEU A 57 8.78 1.48 -23.05
N LEU A 58 8.25 1.36 -21.83
CA LEU A 58 7.77 0.09 -21.27
C LEU A 58 6.42 0.28 -20.57
N PRO A 59 5.52 -0.72 -20.59
CA PRO A 59 4.28 -0.68 -19.84
C PRO A 59 4.52 -0.44 -18.33
N PRO A 60 3.58 0.25 -17.62
CA PRO A 60 3.76 0.59 -16.21
C PRO A 60 3.99 -0.61 -15.30
N GLY A 61 3.35 -1.75 -15.56
CA GLY A 61 3.55 -2.96 -14.77
C GLY A 61 4.94 -3.57 -14.97
N VAL A 62 5.44 -3.58 -16.21
CA VAL A 62 6.82 -4.04 -16.50
C VAL A 62 7.84 -3.13 -15.81
N LEU A 63 7.65 -1.80 -15.86
CA LEU A 63 8.48 -0.86 -15.14
C LEU A 63 8.42 -1.10 -13.62
N TYR A 64 7.24 -1.36 -13.10
CA TYR A 64 7.04 -1.69 -11.69
C TYR A 64 7.84 -2.94 -11.30
N PHE A 65 7.79 -3.99 -12.13
CA PHE A 65 8.56 -5.21 -11.90
C PHE A 65 10.07 -4.94 -11.91
N ILE A 66 10.59 -4.32 -12.98
CA ILE A 66 12.03 -4.06 -13.16
C ILE A 66 12.59 -3.21 -12.02
N LEU A 67 11.92 -2.13 -11.66
CA LEU A 67 12.37 -1.22 -10.61
C LEU A 67 12.29 -1.84 -9.21
N ASN A 68 11.41 -2.82 -9.02
CA ASN A 68 11.32 -3.57 -7.75
C ASN A 68 12.43 -4.62 -7.59
N VAL A 69 12.97 -5.19 -8.65
CA VAL A 69 14.00 -6.24 -8.58
C VAL A 69 15.18 -5.84 -7.68
N PRO A 70 15.84 -4.68 -7.84
CA PRO A 70 16.95 -4.29 -6.98
C PRO A 70 16.54 -4.12 -5.52
N ILE A 71 15.31 -3.63 -5.26
CA ILE A 71 14.79 -3.46 -3.92
C ILE A 71 14.58 -4.81 -3.25
N PHE A 72 14.05 -5.78 -3.99
CA PHE A 72 13.85 -7.14 -3.50
C PHE A 72 15.17 -7.86 -3.25
N LEU A 73 16.19 -7.66 -4.09
CA LEU A 73 17.52 -8.21 -3.88
C LEU A 73 18.16 -7.68 -2.59
N LEU A 74 17.99 -6.38 -2.32
CA LEU A 74 18.42 -5.78 -1.06
C LEU A 74 17.59 -6.30 0.12
N GLY A 75 16.27 -6.41 -0.04
CA GLY A 75 15.33 -6.89 0.99
C GLY A 75 15.56 -8.35 1.39
N TRP A 76 15.97 -9.20 0.45
CA TRP A 76 16.23 -10.63 0.69
C TRP A 76 17.14 -10.88 1.88
N ARG A 77 18.16 -10.06 2.06
CA ARG A 77 19.15 -10.25 3.14
C ARG A 77 18.66 -9.76 4.50
N TYR A 78 17.73 -8.80 4.54
CA TYR A 78 17.39 -8.07 5.78
C TYR A 78 15.98 -8.35 6.30
N VAL A 79 15.12 -8.93 5.48
CA VAL A 79 13.72 -9.19 5.82
C VAL A 79 13.47 -10.70 5.97
N SER A 80 12.41 -11.08 6.68
CA SER A 80 12.09 -12.49 6.90
C SER A 80 11.75 -13.21 5.59
N ARG A 81 12.14 -14.50 5.46
CA ARG A 81 11.88 -15.31 4.27
C ARG A 81 10.39 -15.40 3.93
N ARG A 82 9.51 -15.41 4.93
CA ARG A 82 8.06 -15.45 4.73
C ARG A 82 7.53 -14.15 4.14
N PHE A 83 7.91 -13.02 4.70
CA PHE A 83 7.56 -11.69 4.16
C PHE A 83 8.03 -11.56 2.71
N PHE A 84 9.28 -11.97 2.43
CA PHE A 84 9.84 -11.92 1.09
C PHE A 84 9.03 -12.75 0.07
N GLY A 85 8.69 -14.00 0.40
CA GLY A 85 7.91 -14.86 -0.50
C GLY A 85 6.52 -14.29 -0.80
N TYR A 86 5.80 -13.80 0.21
CA TYR A 86 4.50 -13.15 0.02
C TYR A 86 4.61 -11.83 -0.76
N SER A 87 5.65 -11.05 -0.52
CA SER A 87 5.87 -9.79 -1.23
C SER A 87 6.23 -10.01 -2.69
N LEU A 88 7.00 -11.05 -3.00
CA LEU A 88 7.29 -11.43 -4.38
C LEU A 88 6.00 -11.83 -5.13
N TYR A 89 5.14 -12.61 -4.48
CA TYR A 89 3.82 -12.95 -5.01
C TYR A 89 2.94 -11.71 -5.20
N GLY A 90 2.86 -10.83 -4.18
CA GLY A 90 2.08 -9.59 -4.25
C GLY A 90 2.56 -8.66 -5.39
N MET A 91 3.88 -8.52 -5.56
CA MET A 91 4.47 -7.78 -6.67
C MET A 91 4.09 -8.39 -8.03
N ALA A 92 4.15 -9.73 -8.17
CA ALA A 92 3.76 -10.39 -9.41
C ALA A 92 2.27 -10.15 -9.74
N ILE A 93 1.37 -10.31 -8.77
CA ILE A 93 -0.06 -10.03 -8.96
C ILE A 93 -0.30 -8.58 -9.33
N LEU A 94 0.36 -7.64 -8.67
CA LEU A 94 0.18 -6.22 -8.97
C LEU A 94 0.69 -5.86 -10.38
N THR A 95 1.85 -6.39 -10.76
CA THR A 95 2.40 -6.24 -12.12
C THR A 95 1.40 -6.74 -13.17
N LEU A 96 0.90 -7.97 -12.99
CA LEU A 96 -0.06 -8.58 -13.91
C LEU A 96 -1.39 -7.79 -13.93
N SER A 97 -1.84 -7.31 -12.78
CA SER A 97 -3.08 -6.52 -12.69
C SER A 97 -2.96 -5.20 -13.45
N ILE A 98 -1.83 -4.51 -13.36
CA ILE A 98 -1.62 -3.25 -14.08
C ILE A 98 -1.51 -3.46 -15.59
N ASP A 99 -0.91 -4.55 -16.05
CA ASP A 99 -0.67 -4.76 -17.48
C ASP A 99 -1.83 -5.51 -18.18
N LEU A 100 -2.42 -6.53 -17.53
CA LEU A 100 -3.42 -7.40 -18.15
C LEU A 100 -4.87 -6.92 -18.00
N ILE A 101 -5.17 -6.12 -16.97
CA ILE A 101 -6.53 -5.60 -16.81
C ILE A 101 -6.73 -4.47 -17.81
N ASP A 102 -7.53 -4.71 -18.82
CA ASP A 102 -7.92 -3.70 -19.82
C ASP A 102 -9.31 -3.12 -19.48
N LEU A 103 -9.48 -2.69 -18.24
CA LEU A 103 -10.70 -2.06 -17.77
C LEU A 103 -10.48 -0.56 -17.64
N GLN A 104 -11.04 0.24 -18.55
CA GLN A 104 -11.07 1.69 -18.44
C GLN A 104 -12.39 2.12 -17.83
N ILE A 105 -12.33 2.77 -16.69
CA ILE A 105 -13.51 3.34 -16.04
C ILE A 105 -13.70 4.76 -16.57
N ALA A 106 -14.74 4.96 -17.39
CA ALA A 106 -15.01 6.21 -18.07
C ALA A 106 -15.54 7.30 -17.12
N VAL A 107 -14.71 7.77 -16.21
CA VAL A 107 -14.99 8.95 -15.38
C VAL A 107 -14.49 10.17 -16.14
N LYS A 108 -15.39 11.07 -16.53
CA LYS A 108 -15.02 12.25 -17.35
C LYS A 108 -14.43 13.40 -16.53
N ASP A 109 -14.92 13.55 -15.30
CA ASP A 109 -14.48 14.62 -14.41
C ASP A 109 -13.18 14.23 -13.71
N PRO A 110 -12.09 15.02 -13.87
CA PRO A 110 -10.78 14.68 -13.28
C PRO A 110 -10.80 14.62 -11.75
N MET A 111 -11.64 15.45 -11.09
CA MET A 111 -11.74 15.43 -9.63
C MET A 111 -12.43 14.17 -9.14
N LEU A 112 -13.53 13.75 -9.79
CA LEU A 112 -14.18 12.49 -9.48
C LEU A 112 -13.27 11.29 -9.79
N ALA A 113 -12.50 11.34 -10.87
CA ALA A 113 -11.51 10.33 -11.20
C ALA A 113 -10.44 10.22 -10.11
N ALA A 114 -9.94 11.35 -9.60
CA ALA A 114 -8.97 11.36 -8.51
C ALA A 114 -9.54 10.75 -7.22
N LEU A 115 -10.80 11.05 -6.88
CA LEU A 115 -11.47 10.47 -5.70
C LEU A 115 -11.67 8.96 -5.85
N VAL A 116 -12.25 8.52 -6.97
CA VAL A 116 -12.53 7.08 -7.19
C VAL A 116 -11.24 6.28 -7.33
N GLY A 117 -10.25 6.80 -8.08
CA GLY A 117 -8.94 6.20 -8.22
C GLY A 117 -8.23 6.08 -6.87
N GLY A 118 -8.27 7.15 -6.06
CA GLY A 118 -7.73 7.16 -4.72
C GLY A 118 -8.40 6.12 -3.80
N CYS A 119 -9.73 6.00 -3.86
CA CYS A 119 -10.46 4.99 -3.11
C CYS A 119 -10.05 3.56 -3.51
N LEU A 120 -9.96 3.25 -4.79
CA LEU A 120 -9.58 1.91 -5.26
C LEU A 120 -8.14 1.57 -4.87
N ILE A 121 -7.20 2.50 -5.10
CA ILE A 121 -5.80 2.32 -4.75
C ILE A 121 -5.63 2.16 -3.23
N GLY A 122 -6.32 2.99 -2.45
CA GLY A 122 -6.28 2.93 -0.99
C GLY A 122 -6.88 1.65 -0.42
N CYS A 123 -8.05 1.21 -0.93
CA CYS A 123 -8.66 -0.07 -0.56
C CYS A 123 -7.75 -1.25 -0.89
N GLY A 124 -7.23 -1.29 -2.13
CA GLY A 124 -6.32 -2.35 -2.56
C GLY A 124 -5.07 -2.42 -1.70
N SER A 125 -4.43 -1.28 -1.44
CA SER A 125 -3.27 -1.19 -0.54
C SER A 125 -3.60 -1.66 0.88
N GLY A 126 -4.72 -1.19 1.44
CA GLY A 126 -5.16 -1.57 2.79
C GLY A 126 -5.37 -3.08 2.93
N ILE A 127 -5.97 -3.73 1.92
CA ILE A 127 -6.15 -5.18 1.89
C ILE A 127 -4.79 -5.90 1.80
N ILE A 128 -3.87 -5.42 0.98
CA ILE A 128 -2.51 -5.97 0.87
C ILE A 128 -1.79 -5.90 2.21
N PHE A 129 -1.87 -4.77 2.92
CA PHE A 129 -1.21 -4.58 4.22
C PHE A 129 -1.82 -5.42 5.35
N HIS A 130 -3.01 -5.99 5.18
CA HIS A 130 -3.54 -7.01 6.11
C HIS A 130 -2.88 -8.37 5.93
N SER A 131 -2.16 -8.60 4.84
CA SER A 131 -1.35 -9.81 4.65
C SER A 131 -0.01 -9.70 5.37
N LEU A 132 0.69 -10.83 5.46
CA LEU A 132 2.08 -10.88 5.93
C LEU A 132 3.09 -10.48 4.85
N GLY A 133 2.63 -9.95 3.73
CA GLY A 133 3.45 -9.51 2.59
C GLY A 133 3.25 -8.04 2.28
N SER A 134 3.78 -7.64 1.15
CA SER A 134 3.67 -6.31 0.57
C SER A 134 3.49 -6.44 -0.93
N ALA A 135 3.01 -5.39 -1.59
CA ALA A 135 3.04 -5.33 -3.05
C ALA A 135 4.43 -5.01 -3.59
N GLY A 136 5.41 -4.74 -2.75
CA GLY A 136 6.78 -4.38 -3.14
C GLY A 136 7.06 -2.88 -3.08
N GLY A 137 8.23 -2.48 -3.60
CA GLY A 137 8.61 -1.08 -3.70
C GLY A 137 8.91 -0.42 -2.35
N ASN A 138 8.27 0.70 -2.12
CA ASN A 138 8.49 1.54 -0.94
C ASN A 138 8.33 0.82 0.39
N ASP A 139 7.43 -0.16 0.46
CA ASP A 139 7.14 -0.86 1.71
C ASP A 139 8.38 -1.62 2.21
N VAL A 140 9.09 -2.29 1.30
CA VAL A 140 10.31 -3.03 1.62
C VAL A 140 11.39 -2.06 2.09
N ILE A 141 11.54 -0.92 1.40
CA ILE A 141 12.50 0.12 1.77
C ILE A 141 12.12 0.73 3.11
N ALA A 142 10.83 1.05 3.33
CA ALA A 142 10.34 1.61 4.57
C ALA A 142 10.61 0.71 5.78
N VAL A 143 10.37 -0.60 5.63
CA VAL A 143 10.65 -1.61 6.68
C VAL A 143 12.16 -1.69 6.93
N LEU A 144 13.00 -1.70 5.90
CA LEU A 144 14.46 -1.71 6.05
C LEU A 144 14.99 -0.48 6.79
N LEU A 145 14.51 0.71 6.41
CA LEU A 145 14.91 1.97 7.05
C LEU A 145 14.42 2.05 8.49
N ASN A 146 13.22 1.55 8.75
CA ASN A 146 12.70 1.46 10.12
C ASN A 146 13.56 0.54 11.00
N GLN A 147 13.89 -0.66 10.50
CA GLN A 147 14.68 -1.64 11.27
C GLN A 147 16.13 -1.20 11.49
N ARG A 148 16.75 -0.53 10.52
CA ARG A 148 18.18 -0.20 10.59
C ARG A 148 18.47 1.20 11.16
N PHE A 149 17.61 2.15 10.88
CA PHE A 149 17.81 3.56 11.23
C PHE A 149 16.71 4.12 12.15
N ASN A 150 15.75 3.28 12.54
CA ASN A 150 14.60 3.67 13.37
C ASN A 150 13.79 4.85 12.80
N ILE A 151 13.79 4.98 11.46
CA ILE A 151 12.99 5.98 10.75
C ILE A 151 11.55 5.50 10.73
N ARG A 152 10.60 6.35 11.12
CA ARG A 152 9.18 6.01 11.07
C ARG A 152 8.74 5.79 9.62
N ILE A 153 8.03 4.69 9.38
CA ILE A 153 7.54 4.30 8.05
C ILE A 153 6.76 5.44 7.38
N GLY A 154 5.86 6.09 8.13
CA GLY A 154 5.10 7.24 7.63
C GLY A 154 5.96 8.45 7.22
N THR A 155 7.04 8.72 7.95
CA THR A 155 7.98 9.80 7.60
C THR A 155 8.69 9.51 6.28
N PHE A 156 9.09 8.25 6.07
CA PHE A 156 9.69 7.83 4.81
C PHE A 156 8.72 8.00 3.63
N PHE A 157 7.49 7.51 3.75
CA PHE A 157 6.46 7.67 2.71
C PHE A 157 6.16 9.13 2.41
N PHE A 158 6.06 9.95 3.44
CA PHE A 158 5.82 11.39 3.28
C PHE A 158 6.95 12.07 2.49
N LEU A 159 8.21 11.86 2.89
CA LEU A 159 9.37 12.44 2.20
C LEU A 159 9.50 11.93 0.76
N PHE A 160 9.26 10.63 0.55
CA PHE A 160 9.29 10.04 -0.78
C PHE A 160 8.25 10.67 -1.70
N ASN A 161 7.02 10.83 -1.21
CA ASN A 161 5.93 11.44 -1.98
C ASN A 161 6.18 12.92 -2.25
N ILE A 162 6.74 13.68 -1.31
CA ILE A 162 7.17 15.06 -1.57
C ILE A 162 8.17 15.10 -2.73
N GLY A 163 9.21 14.27 -2.69
CA GLY A 163 10.19 14.19 -3.77
C GLY A 163 9.55 13.80 -5.11
N LEU A 164 8.68 12.78 -5.10
CA LEU A 164 7.97 12.31 -6.29
C LEU A 164 7.15 13.43 -6.93
N PHE A 165 6.31 14.12 -6.16
CA PHE A 165 5.46 15.18 -6.66
C PHE A 165 6.24 16.44 -7.06
N ALA A 166 7.26 16.82 -6.29
CA ALA A 166 8.16 17.93 -6.65
C ALA A 166 8.83 17.68 -8.02
N PHE A 167 9.27 16.44 -8.25
CA PHE A 167 9.88 16.06 -9.53
C PHE A 167 8.85 16.00 -10.67
N SER A 168 7.60 15.68 -10.35
CA SER A 168 6.49 15.66 -11.33
C SER A 168 6.18 17.04 -11.92
N PHE A 169 6.33 18.11 -11.12
CA PHE A 169 6.13 19.48 -11.60
C PHE A 169 7.10 19.91 -12.72
N VAL A 170 8.24 19.22 -12.87
CA VAL A 170 9.22 19.57 -13.91
C VAL A 170 8.70 19.28 -15.34
N ARG A 171 7.83 18.28 -15.48
CA ARG A 171 7.39 17.80 -16.79
C ARG A 171 5.88 17.73 -16.97
N LEU A 172 5.11 17.68 -15.91
CA LEU A 172 3.66 17.54 -15.98
C LEU A 172 2.96 18.87 -15.70
N PRO A 173 1.79 19.11 -16.34
CA PRO A 173 0.94 20.24 -16.04
C PRO A 173 0.57 20.30 -14.55
N VAL A 174 0.53 21.51 -14.00
CA VAL A 174 0.23 21.76 -12.58
C VAL A 174 -1.09 21.10 -12.18
N ASP A 175 -2.12 21.18 -13.00
CA ASP A 175 -3.44 20.59 -12.73
C ASP A 175 -3.36 19.07 -12.54
N LEU A 176 -2.60 18.36 -13.39
CA LEU A 176 -2.41 16.92 -13.26
C LEU A 176 -1.69 16.54 -11.96
N VAL A 177 -0.70 17.35 -11.56
CA VAL A 177 0.00 17.10 -10.28
C VAL A 177 -0.92 17.37 -9.10
N LEU A 178 -1.77 18.39 -9.15
CA LEU A 178 -2.74 18.69 -8.10
C LEU A 178 -3.81 17.58 -7.97
N PHE A 179 -4.36 17.10 -9.09
CA PHE A 179 -5.28 15.94 -9.05
C PHE A 179 -4.58 14.65 -8.55
N SER A 180 -3.32 14.46 -8.91
CA SER A 180 -2.52 13.33 -8.40
C SER A 180 -2.28 13.42 -6.89
N LEU A 181 -2.02 14.63 -6.38
CA LEU A 181 -1.93 14.89 -4.93
C LEU A 181 -3.26 14.59 -4.22
N ALA A 182 -4.38 15.05 -4.78
CA ALA A 182 -5.71 14.76 -4.24
C ALA A 182 -5.98 13.25 -4.23
N MET A 183 -5.69 12.55 -5.32
CA MET A 183 -5.82 11.09 -5.42
C MET A 183 -4.95 10.36 -4.39
N SER A 184 -3.70 10.78 -4.22
CA SER A 184 -2.77 10.21 -3.24
C SER A 184 -3.22 10.45 -1.80
N PHE A 185 -3.78 11.64 -1.52
CA PHE A 185 -4.34 11.96 -0.20
C PHE A 185 -5.55 11.07 0.11
N VAL A 186 -6.50 10.95 -0.81
CA VAL A 186 -7.66 10.06 -0.64
C VAL A 186 -7.21 8.62 -0.46
N SER A 187 -6.26 8.15 -1.27
CA SER A 187 -5.70 6.81 -1.15
C SER A 187 -5.13 6.54 0.23
N SER A 188 -4.37 7.48 0.80
CA SER A 188 -3.80 7.31 2.15
C SER A 188 -4.86 7.30 3.24
N GLN A 189 -5.91 8.13 3.14
CA GLN A 189 -7.01 8.12 4.12
C GLN A 189 -7.80 6.81 4.07
N VAL A 190 -8.12 6.32 2.86
CA VAL A 190 -8.85 5.05 2.68
C VAL A 190 -8.00 3.87 3.13
N LEU A 191 -6.70 3.86 2.82
CA LEU A 191 -5.76 2.86 3.30
C LEU A 191 -5.76 2.79 4.83
N GLU A 192 -5.62 3.93 5.50
CA GLU A 192 -5.64 4.01 6.96
C GLU A 192 -6.96 3.53 7.54
N TYR A 193 -8.08 3.92 6.93
CA TYR A 193 -9.41 3.46 7.33
C TYR A 193 -9.55 1.93 7.23
N VAL A 194 -9.12 1.33 6.10
CA VAL A 194 -9.15 -0.13 5.90
C VAL A 194 -8.27 -0.84 6.92
N LEU A 195 -7.07 -0.33 7.19
CA LEU A 195 -6.18 -0.89 8.22
C LEU A 195 -6.80 -0.87 9.61
N ASN A 196 -7.49 0.20 9.96
CA ASN A 196 -8.08 0.38 11.28
C ASN A 196 -9.33 -0.47 11.51
N ILE A 197 -10.08 -0.85 10.46
CA ILE A 197 -11.26 -1.73 10.59
C ILE A 197 -10.90 -3.04 11.29
N SER A 198 -9.76 -3.64 10.96
CA SER A 198 -9.34 -4.93 11.50
C SER A 198 -8.57 -4.85 12.81
N ASN A 199 -8.07 -3.68 13.18
CA ASN A 199 -7.12 -3.49 14.27
C ASN A 199 -7.67 -2.62 15.42
N GLN A 200 -8.97 -2.70 15.69
CA GLN A 200 -9.60 -1.96 16.79
C GLN A 200 -9.16 -2.50 18.15
N ARG A 201 -7.94 -2.16 18.56
CA ARG A 201 -7.51 -2.35 19.94
C ARG A 201 -8.22 -1.34 20.81
N LYS A 202 -9.06 -1.83 21.74
CA LYS A 202 -9.71 -0.98 22.74
C LYS A 202 -8.76 -0.82 23.93
N MET A 203 -8.42 0.40 24.28
CA MET A 203 -7.72 0.72 25.50
C MET A 203 -8.77 1.15 26.53
N ALA A 204 -8.83 0.44 27.66
CA ALA A 204 -9.63 0.85 28.80
C ALA A 204 -8.68 1.47 29.84
N LEU A 205 -8.86 2.75 30.13
CA LEU A 205 -8.17 3.42 31.24
C LEU A 205 -9.05 3.30 32.49
N ILE A 206 -8.60 2.54 33.48
CA ILE A 206 -9.31 2.36 34.74
C ILE A 206 -8.58 3.17 35.81
N VAL A 207 -9.23 4.21 36.31
CA VAL A 207 -8.75 5.01 37.44
C VAL A 207 -9.51 4.55 38.67
N SER A 208 -8.81 3.94 39.65
CA SER A 208 -9.42 3.41 40.85
C SER A 208 -8.40 3.41 42.01
N GLU A 209 -8.86 3.62 43.21
CA GLU A 209 -8.06 3.47 44.43
C GLU A 209 -7.55 2.03 44.64
N HIS A 210 -8.22 1.04 44.01
CA HIS A 210 -7.87 -0.38 44.09
C HIS A 210 -7.19 -0.90 42.80
N SER A 211 -6.42 -0.07 42.11
CA SER A 211 -5.82 -0.38 40.82
C SER A 211 -5.01 -1.68 40.80
N ASN A 212 -4.24 -1.97 41.84
CA ASN A 212 -3.43 -3.18 41.95
C ASN A 212 -4.29 -4.46 42.05
N ARG A 213 -5.42 -4.40 42.74
CA ARG A 213 -6.32 -5.53 42.90
C ARG A 213 -7.04 -5.85 41.58
N ILE A 214 -7.47 -4.80 40.87
CA ILE A 214 -8.09 -4.93 39.56
C ILE A 214 -7.08 -5.50 38.55
N ALA A 215 -5.84 -5.02 38.55
CA ALA A 215 -4.79 -5.53 37.65
C ALA A 215 -4.50 -7.02 37.90
N GLN A 216 -4.41 -7.45 39.17
CA GLN A 216 -4.22 -8.86 39.52
C GLN A 216 -5.38 -9.75 39.08
N GLU A 217 -6.62 -9.29 39.28
CA GLU A 217 -7.82 -10.03 38.88
C GLU A 217 -7.90 -10.19 37.34
N ILE A 218 -7.55 -9.13 36.57
CA ILE A 218 -7.50 -9.17 35.11
C ILE A 218 -6.41 -10.15 34.63
N LEU A 219 -5.20 -10.07 35.20
CA LEU A 219 -4.09 -10.95 34.83
C LEU A 219 -4.34 -12.44 35.19
N SER A 220 -5.15 -12.70 36.21
CA SER A 220 -5.50 -14.08 36.58
C SER A 220 -6.56 -14.72 35.69
N ARG A 221 -7.31 -13.90 34.91
CA ARG A 221 -8.39 -14.36 34.01
C ARG A 221 -8.02 -14.34 32.52
N LEU A 222 -6.87 -13.74 32.15
CA LEU A 222 -6.30 -13.74 30.79
C LEU A 222 -5.39 -14.96 30.60
#